data_522d6e076cfb2a97038b90fa3aa23fce
#
_entry.id   522d6e076cfb2a97038b90fa3aa23fce
#
_cell.length_a   1.000
_cell.length_b   1.000
_cell.length_c   1.000
_cell.angle_alpha   90.00
_cell.angle_beta   90.00
_cell.angle_gamma   90.00
#
_symmetry.space_group_name_H-M   'P 1'
#
loop_
_entity.id
_entity.type
_entity.pdbx_description
1 polymer ?
#
loop_
_entity_poly.entity_id
_entity_poly.type
_entity_poly.pdbx_seq_one_letter_code
_entity_poly.pdbx_strand_id
1 'polypeptide(L)'
;MIFDASIMGMGKGAGNMNSELFADHLNEYEGKKYNIEALLEIIDKVINQIKTNYNWGYSVEYYLSANNHCTPSYAAHFYKKHMLTIPQVSELLEKISEEKKVSFDKEYADRLYYEYNAHNYDDEVSINKLKKAIRDKKILIIAPGKSVLL
;
A
#
# COMPACT_ATOMS: atom_id res chain seq x y z
N MET A 1 -29.74 -6.67 11.10
CA MET A 1 -28.39 -6.58 10.51
C MET A 1 -27.45 -6.11 11.62
N ILE A 2 -26.24 -6.69 11.71
CA ILE A 2 -25.22 -6.29 12.70
C ILE A 2 -24.16 -5.50 11.93
N PHE A 3 -23.82 -4.31 12.42
CA PHE A 3 -22.78 -3.47 11.85
C PHE A 3 -21.58 -3.45 12.79
N ASP A 4 -20.39 -3.57 12.24
CA ASP A 4 -19.13 -3.34 12.94
C ASP A 4 -18.58 -1.97 12.55
N ALA A 5 -18.32 -1.15 13.54
CA ALA A 5 -17.86 0.21 13.36
C ALA A 5 -16.86 0.59 14.46
N SER A 6 -15.98 1.54 14.18
CA SER A 6 -15.03 2.06 15.17
C SER A 6 -14.90 3.58 15.06
N ILE A 7 -14.43 4.22 16.11
CA ILE A 7 -14.23 5.68 16.12
C ILE A 7 -13.19 6.04 15.05
N MET A 8 -13.52 7.01 14.20
CA MET A 8 -12.73 7.44 13.02
C MET A 8 -12.37 6.27 12.09
N GLY A 9 -13.17 5.21 12.08
CA GLY A 9 -12.89 4.03 11.28
C GLY A 9 -11.59 3.31 11.66
N MET A 10 -11.13 3.43 12.91
CA MET A 10 -9.87 2.84 13.35
C MET A 10 -9.88 1.33 13.13
N GLY A 11 -8.91 0.84 12.33
CA GLY A 11 -8.80 -0.57 11.98
C GLY A 11 -7.65 -0.82 11.01
N LYS A 12 -7.35 -2.09 10.78
CA LYS A 12 -6.26 -2.49 9.87
C LYS A 12 -6.62 -2.15 8.42
N GLY A 13 -5.67 -1.63 7.68
CA GLY A 13 -5.83 -1.34 6.25
C GLY A 13 -6.72 -0.13 6.01
N ALA A 14 -7.73 -0.27 5.16
CA ALA A 14 -8.68 0.79 4.83
C ALA A 14 -9.55 1.25 6.01
N GLY A 15 -9.46 0.54 7.13
CA GLY A 15 -10.23 0.84 8.34
C GLY A 15 -11.63 0.22 8.32
N ASN A 16 -12.40 0.59 9.35
CA ASN A 16 -13.79 0.21 9.55
C ASN A 16 -14.75 1.35 9.17
N MET A 17 -16.03 1.10 9.25
CA MET A 17 -17.04 2.16 9.19
C MET A 17 -16.87 3.12 10.38
N ASN A 18 -16.97 4.43 10.13
CA ASN A 18 -16.83 5.44 11.17
C ASN A 18 -18.06 5.45 12.07
N SER A 19 -17.88 5.14 13.36
CA SER A 19 -18.98 5.08 14.33
C SER A 19 -19.72 6.40 14.47
N GLU A 20 -19.02 7.52 14.45
CA GLU A 20 -19.59 8.87 14.56
C GLU A 20 -20.49 9.21 13.36
N LEU A 21 -20.08 8.87 12.14
CA LEU A 21 -20.88 9.12 10.94
C LEU A 21 -22.10 8.20 10.90
N PHE A 22 -21.93 6.96 11.33
CA PHE A 22 -23.03 6.01 11.36
C PHE A 22 -24.05 6.34 12.46
N ALA A 23 -23.59 6.74 13.63
CA ALA A 23 -24.47 7.18 14.72
C ALA A 23 -25.25 8.45 14.36
N ASP A 24 -24.61 9.40 13.66
CA ASP A 24 -25.27 10.60 13.16
C ASP A 24 -26.35 10.25 12.13
N HIS A 25 -26.05 9.38 11.19
CA HIS A 25 -27.03 8.84 10.24
C HIS A 25 -28.22 8.17 10.94
N LEU A 26 -27.97 7.35 11.98
CA LEU A 26 -29.05 6.74 12.77
C LEU A 26 -29.90 7.78 13.52
N ASN A 27 -29.29 8.87 13.99
CA ASN A 27 -30.01 9.98 14.61
C ASN A 27 -31.03 10.66 13.67
N GLU A 28 -30.72 10.69 12.37
CA GLU A 28 -31.65 11.24 11.37
C GLU A 28 -32.88 10.33 11.15
N TYR A 29 -32.68 9.01 11.16
CA TYR A 29 -33.74 8.04 10.82
C TYR A 29 -34.50 7.50 12.03
N GLU A 30 -33.85 7.36 13.18
CA GLU A 30 -34.43 6.73 14.38
C GLU A 30 -34.70 7.72 15.52
N GLY A 31 -34.42 9.00 15.31
CA GLY A 31 -34.45 10.03 16.35
C GLY A 31 -33.15 10.14 17.13
N LYS A 32 -32.93 11.29 17.78
CA LYS A 32 -31.66 11.59 18.46
C LYS A 32 -31.41 10.71 19.68
N LYS A 33 -30.74 9.59 19.47
CA LYS A 33 -30.34 8.62 20.51
C LYS A 33 -28.87 8.74 20.90
N TYR A 34 -28.02 9.19 19.98
CA TYR A 34 -26.57 9.21 20.13
C TYR A 34 -26.05 10.62 20.30
N ASN A 35 -25.16 10.83 21.26
CA ASN A 35 -24.51 12.12 21.49
C ASN A 35 -23.26 12.25 20.61
N ILE A 36 -23.41 12.84 19.43
CA ILE A 36 -22.32 13.00 18.45
C ILE A 36 -21.28 14.00 18.95
N GLU A 37 -21.69 15.07 19.65
CA GLU A 37 -20.75 16.07 20.17
C GLU A 37 -19.75 15.45 21.14
N ALA A 38 -20.21 14.56 22.03
CA ALA A 38 -19.32 13.83 22.95
C ALA A 38 -18.33 12.90 22.20
N LEU A 39 -18.76 12.25 21.10
CA LEU A 39 -17.87 11.46 20.26
C LEU A 39 -16.82 12.35 19.57
N LEU A 40 -17.23 13.51 19.04
CA LEU A 40 -16.30 14.44 18.40
C LEU A 40 -15.28 15.02 19.39
N GLU A 41 -15.69 15.28 20.64
CA GLU A 41 -14.74 15.72 21.68
C GLU A 41 -13.67 14.65 21.98
N ILE A 42 -14.06 13.37 22.06
CA ILE A 42 -13.11 12.28 22.26
C ILE A 42 -12.17 12.16 21.05
N ILE A 43 -12.70 12.31 19.84
CA ILE A 43 -11.90 12.31 18.62
C ILE A 43 -10.85 13.43 18.67
N ASP A 44 -11.27 14.63 18.95
CA ASP A 44 -10.37 15.79 18.97
C ASP A 44 -9.29 15.68 20.04
N LYS A 45 -9.67 15.32 21.27
CA LYS A 45 -8.75 15.30 22.42
C LYS A 45 -7.83 14.07 22.46
N VAL A 46 -8.27 12.94 21.94
CA VAL A 46 -7.58 11.65 22.15
C VAL A 46 -7.24 10.95 20.84
N ILE A 47 -8.25 10.69 19.98
CA ILE A 47 -8.08 9.81 18.84
C ILE A 47 -7.16 10.41 17.78
N ASN A 48 -7.24 11.74 17.57
CA ASN A 48 -6.36 12.45 16.66
C ASN A 48 -4.87 12.32 17.04
N GLN A 49 -4.55 12.28 18.33
CA GLN A 49 -3.18 12.08 18.82
C GLN A 49 -2.71 10.64 18.52
N ILE A 50 -3.59 9.67 18.65
CA ILE A 50 -3.30 8.28 18.28
C ILE A 50 -3.08 8.16 16.78
N LYS A 51 -3.93 8.79 15.97
CA LYS A 51 -3.85 8.76 14.51
C LYS A 51 -2.56 9.34 13.95
N THR A 52 -1.95 10.33 14.62
CA THR A 52 -0.64 10.86 14.20
C THR A 52 0.49 9.83 14.27
N ASN A 53 0.37 8.85 15.16
CA ASN A 53 1.36 7.78 15.34
C ASN A 53 1.03 6.49 14.58
N TYR A 54 -0.25 6.29 14.21
CA TYR A 54 -0.74 5.09 13.56
C TYR A 54 -1.62 5.45 12.37
N ASN A 55 -1.23 5.02 11.17
CA ASN A 55 -2.02 5.23 9.97
C ASN A 55 -3.11 4.17 9.83
N TRP A 56 -4.35 4.63 9.68
CA TRP A 56 -5.48 3.84 9.22
C TRP A 56 -6.40 4.70 8.36
N GLY A 57 -7.30 4.06 7.66
CA GLY A 57 -8.27 4.70 6.81
C GLY A 57 -7.93 4.55 5.33
N TYR A 58 -8.67 5.27 4.51
CA TYR A 58 -8.54 5.19 3.08
C TYR A 58 -7.15 5.63 2.61
N SER A 59 -6.54 4.82 1.78
CA SER A 59 -5.36 5.15 1.00
C SER A 59 -5.36 4.36 -0.31
N VAL A 60 -4.57 4.79 -1.29
CA VAL A 60 -4.51 4.14 -2.61
C VAL A 60 -4.08 2.69 -2.48
N GLU A 61 -3.05 2.41 -1.69
CA GLU A 61 -2.56 1.05 -1.47
C GLU A 61 -3.59 0.15 -0.78
N TYR A 62 -4.37 0.68 0.15
CA TYR A 62 -5.42 -0.09 0.82
C TYR A 62 -6.60 -0.35 -0.10
N TYR A 63 -6.97 0.62 -0.94
CA TYR A 63 -7.98 0.40 -1.98
C TYR A 63 -7.55 -0.71 -2.94
N LEU A 64 -6.31 -0.64 -3.44
CA LEU A 64 -5.78 -1.64 -4.37
C LEU A 64 -5.74 -3.04 -3.74
N SER A 65 -5.34 -3.15 -2.46
CA SER A 65 -5.31 -4.44 -1.77
C SER A 65 -6.71 -5.04 -1.59
N ALA A 66 -7.69 -4.21 -1.21
CA ALA A 66 -9.07 -4.64 -1.04
C ALA A 66 -9.68 -5.11 -2.37
N ASN A 67 -9.45 -4.36 -3.45
CA ASN A 67 -9.95 -4.70 -4.79
C ASN A 67 -9.34 -6.00 -5.34
N ASN A 68 -8.12 -6.33 -4.94
CA ASN A 68 -7.41 -7.56 -5.33
C ASN A 68 -7.49 -8.68 -4.27
N HIS A 69 -8.31 -8.51 -3.23
CA HIS A 69 -8.53 -9.49 -2.15
C HIS A 69 -7.24 -9.96 -1.46
N CYS A 70 -6.21 -9.10 -1.39
CA CYS A 70 -4.93 -9.44 -0.78
C CYS A 70 -4.65 -8.61 0.48
N THR A 71 -3.73 -9.12 1.33
CA THR A 71 -3.32 -8.37 2.52
C THR A 71 -2.72 -7.00 2.14
N PRO A 72 -3.05 -5.91 2.87
CA PRO A 72 -2.55 -4.57 2.61
C PRO A 72 -1.04 -4.44 2.50
N SER A 73 -0.30 -5.34 3.13
CA SER A 73 1.17 -5.34 3.11
C SER A 73 1.76 -5.53 1.72
N TYR A 74 1.11 -6.27 0.81
CA TYR A 74 1.55 -6.39 -0.57
C TYR A 74 1.41 -5.08 -1.34
N ALA A 75 0.23 -4.46 -1.24
CA ALA A 75 -0.01 -3.19 -1.91
C ALA A 75 0.95 -2.11 -1.39
N ALA A 76 1.15 -2.01 -0.08
CA ALA A 76 2.12 -1.08 0.51
C ALA A 76 3.56 -1.38 0.08
N HIS A 77 3.93 -2.66 -0.08
CA HIS A 77 5.25 -3.06 -0.55
C HIS A 77 5.50 -2.62 -1.99
N PHE A 78 4.57 -2.90 -2.91
CA PHE A 78 4.69 -2.51 -4.31
C PHE A 78 4.55 -1.00 -4.50
N TYR A 79 3.64 -0.35 -3.79
CA TYR A 79 3.44 1.10 -3.86
C TYR A 79 4.69 1.90 -3.45
N LYS A 80 5.47 1.39 -2.51
CA LYS A 80 6.77 1.96 -2.12
C LYS A 80 7.86 1.83 -3.19
N LYS A 81 7.67 1.00 -4.20
CA LYS A 81 8.56 0.90 -5.36
C LYS A 81 8.24 2.08 -6.30
N HIS A 82 8.83 3.24 -6.06
CA HIS A 82 8.54 4.52 -6.72
C HIS A 82 8.57 4.53 -8.26
N MET A 83 8.96 3.43 -8.88
CA MET A 83 9.00 3.26 -10.35
C MET A 83 7.73 2.62 -10.93
N LEU A 84 6.81 2.18 -10.09
CA LEU A 84 5.56 1.55 -10.54
C LEU A 84 4.42 2.57 -10.62
N THR A 85 3.68 2.52 -11.71
CA THR A 85 2.40 3.21 -11.85
C THR A 85 1.28 2.45 -11.12
N ILE A 86 0.15 3.10 -10.84
CA ILE A 86 -1.00 2.45 -10.21
C ILE A 86 -1.50 1.22 -10.97
N PRO A 87 -1.66 1.23 -12.31
CA PRO A 87 -2.00 0.04 -13.07
C PRO A 87 -0.99 -1.11 -12.88
N GLN A 88 0.30 -0.82 -12.88
CA GLN A 88 1.34 -1.83 -12.68
C GLN A 88 1.31 -2.43 -11.28
N VAL A 89 1.00 -1.64 -10.25
CA VAL A 89 0.78 -2.16 -8.89
C VAL A 89 -0.44 -3.09 -8.88
N SER A 90 -1.55 -2.72 -9.54
CA SER A 90 -2.73 -3.57 -9.63
C SER A 90 -2.42 -4.90 -10.33
N GLU A 91 -1.74 -4.87 -11.48
CA GLU A 91 -1.31 -6.07 -12.21
C GLU A 91 -0.43 -7.01 -11.37
N LEU A 92 0.48 -6.44 -10.55
CA LEU A 92 1.30 -7.23 -9.62
C LEU A 92 0.46 -7.90 -8.54
N LEU A 93 -0.54 -7.18 -7.99
CA LEU A 93 -1.44 -7.72 -6.98
C LEU A 93 -2.33 -8.84 -7.53
N GLU A 94 -2.79 -8.72 -8.77
CA GLU A 94 -3.55 -9.76 -9.46
C GLU A 94 -2.75 -11.05 -9.66
N LYS A 95 -1.43 -10.94 -9.85
CA LYS A 95 -0.53 -12.09 -10.03
C LYS A 95 -0.23 -12.85 -8.74
N ILE A 96 -0.61 -12.31 -7.58
CA ILE A 96 -0.42 -13.01 -6.30
C ILE A 96 -1.31 -14.24 -6.25
N SER A 97 -0.72 -15.42 -6.00
CA SER A 97 -1.50 -16.66 -5.86
C SER A 97 -2.46 -16.59 -4.67
N GLU A 98 -3.62 -17.23 -4.79
CA GLU A 98 -4.68 -17.20 -3.76
C GLU A 98 -4.15 -17.62 -2.38
N GLU A 99 -3.28 -18.61 -2.32
CA GLU A 99 -2.67 -19.10 -1.08
C GLU A 99 -1.80 -18.05 -0.38
N LYS A 100 -1.19 -17.14 -1.16
CA LYS A 100 -0.30 -16.09 -0.66
C LYS A 100 -1.04 -14.78 -0.34
N LYS A 101 -2.28 -14.60 -0.79
CA LYS A 101 -3.03 -13.37 -0.58
C LYS A 101 -3.32 -13.05 0.89
N VAL A 102 -3.44 -14.08 1.74
CA VAL A 102 -3.83 -13.94 3.16
C VAL A 102 -2.67 -13.45 4.03
N SER A 103 -1.45 -13.89 3.74
CA SER A 103 -0.26 -13.59 4.54
C SER A 103 0.85 -12.98 3.67
N PHE A 104 1.43 -11.89 4.14
CA PHE A 104 2.52 -11.22 3.43
C PHE A 104 3.81 -12.03 3.47
N ASP A 105 4.34 -12.32 2.29
CA ASP A 105 5.64 -12.94 2.06
C ASP A 105 6.52 -11.97 1.26
N LYS A 106 7.49 -11.39 1.92
CA LYS A 106 8.36 -10.36 1.33
C LYS A 106 9.22 -10.92 0.20
N GLU A 107 9.78 -12.11 0.37
CA GLU A 107 10.66 -12.73 -0.64
C GLU A 107 9.88 -13.07 -1.91
N TYR A 108 8.66 -13.58 -1.74
CA TYR A 108 7.73 -13.82 -2.84
C TYR A 108 7.37 -12.52 -3.56
N ALA A 109 7.06 -11.45 -2.82
CA ALA A 109 6.74 -10.14 -3.39
C ALA A 109 7.92 -9.54 -4.17
N ASP A 110 9.13 -9.61 -3.63
CA ASP A 110 10.33 -9.13 -4.31
C ASP A 110 10.61 -9.93 -5.59
N ARG A 111 10.48 -11.26 -5.55
CA ARG A 111 10.62 -12.10 -6.73
C ARG A 111 9.60 -11.75 -7.82
N LEU A 112 8.33 -11.62 -7.46
CA LEU A 112 7.26 -11.24 -8.37
C LEU A 112 7.51 -9.87 -9.02
N TYR A 113 8.01 -8.91 -8.24
CA TYR A 113 8.41 -7.60 -8.74
C TYR A 113 9.56 -7.67 -9.75
N TYR A 114 10.60 -8.47 -9.47
CA TYR A 114 11.73 -8.63 -10.40
C TYR A 114 11.34 -9.34 -11.68
N GLU A 115 10.53 -10.39 -11.59
CA GLU A 115 10.00 -11.10 -12.75
C GLU A 115 9.13 -10.18 -13.61
N TYR A 116 8.26 -9.38 -12.99
CA TYR A 116 7.43 -8.41 -13.68
C TYR A 116 8.26 -7.38 -14.45
N ASN A 117 9.28 -6.82 -13.83
CA ASN A 117 10.16 -5.86 -14.46
C ASN A 117 10.99 -6.47 -15.60
N ALA A 118 11.49 -7.69 -15.41
CA ALA A 118 12.27 -8.37 -16.44
C ALA A 118 11.49 -8.58 -17.75
N HIS A 119 10.15 -8.68 -17.68
CA HIS A 119 9.30 -8.89 -18.86
C HIS A 119 8.71 -7.59 -19.45
N ASN A 120 8.67 -6.51 -18.67
CA ASN A 120 7.97 -5.28 -19.07
C ASN A 120 8.89 -4.15 -19.57
N TYR A 121 10.21 -4.34 -19.51
CA TYR A 121 11.16 -3.38 -20.06
C TYR A 121 11.81 -3.95 -21.32
N ASP A 122 11.54 -3.35 -22.46
CA ASP A 122 12.32 -3.55 -23.67
C ASP A 122 13.61 -2.73 -23.59
N ASP A 123 14.64 -3.37 -23.05
CA ASP A 123 15.97 -2.76 -22.93
C ASP A 123 16.84 -2.92 -24.20
N GLU A 124 16.32 -3.52 -25.26
CA GLU A 124 17.12 -3.90 -26.43
C GLU A 124 17.85 -2.71 -27.03
N VAL A 125 17.17 -1.56 -27.17
CA VAL A 125 17.76 -0.32 -27.69
C VAL A 125 18.86 0.19 -26.76
N SER A 126 18.64 0.15 -25.45
CA SER A 126 19.59 0.61 -24.42
C SER A 126 20.80 -0.30 -24.35
N ILE A 127 20.58 -1.61 -24.38
CA ILE A 127 21.62 -2.64 -24.40
C ILE A 127 22.48 -2.50 -25.67
N ASN A 128 21.86 -2.28 -26.82
CA ASN A 128 22.59 -2.10 -28.07
C ASN A 128 23.43 -0.81 -28.10
N LYS A 129 22.92 0.27 -27.52
CA LYS A 129 23.70 1.51 -27.32
C LYS A 129 24.88 1.26 -26.36
N LEU A 130 24.63 0.57 -25.25
CA LEU A 130 25.68 0.23 -24.29
C LEU A 130 26.74 -0.66 -24.94
N LYS A 131 26.37 -1.75 -25.63
CA LYS A 131 27.30 -2.62 -26.35
C LYS A 131 28.20 -1.86 -27.32
N LYS A 132 27.64 -0.92 -28.07
CA LYS A 132 28.42 -0.04 -28.97
C LYS A 132 29.40 0.87 -28.21
N ALA A 133 28.96 1.45 -27.08
CA ALA A 133 29.75 2.36 -26.27
C ALA A 133 30.94 1.69 -25.58
N ILE A 134 30.80 0.40 -25.19
CA ILE A 134 31.81 -0.37 -24.46
C ILE A 134 32.67 -1.28 -25.33
N ARG A 135 32.36 -1.37 -26.63
CA ARG A 135 33.07 -2.21 -27.56
C ARG A 135 34.57 -1.86 -27.55
N ASP A 136 35.42 -2.90 -27.41
CA ASP A 136 36.89 -2.79 -27.37
C ASP A 136 37.43 -1.92 -26.21
N LYS A 137 36.63 -1.68 -25.16
CA LYS A 137 37.06 -0.92 -23.97
C LYS A 137 37.19 -1.85 -22.76
N LYS A 138 38.18 -1.55 -21.91
CA LYS A 138 38.24 -2.10 -20.55
C LYS A 138 37.26 -1.29 -19.67
N ILE A 139 36.37 -2.00 -18.97
CA ILE A 139 35.32 -1.37 -18.14
C ILE A 139 35.61 -1.71 -16.70
N LEU A 140 35.60 -0.68 -15.85
CA LEU A 140 35.60 -0.82 -14.41
C LEU A 140 34.18 -0.49 -13.89
N ILE A 141 33.52 -1.47 -13.29
CA ILE A 141 32.22 -1.28 -12.63
C ILE A 141 32.50 -1.12 -11.13
N ILE A 142 32.19 0.07 -10.60
CA ILE A 142 32.29 0.36 -9.16
C ILE A 142 30.87 0.38 -8.61
N ALA A 143 30.54 -0.63 -7.79
CA ALA A 143 29.27 -0.65 -7.05
C ALA A 143 29.42 0.13 -5.74
N PRO A 144 28.39 0.87 -5.30
CA PRO A 144 28.40 1.57 -4.02
C PRO A 144 28.39 0.55 -2.87
N GLY A 145 29.53 0.32 -2.27
CA GLY A 145 29.71 -0.52 -1.10
C GLY A 145 30.45 0.22 0.00
N LYS A 146 30.37 -0.25 1.24
CA LYS A 146 31.07 0.37 2.39
C LYS A 146 32.60 0.46 2.20
N SER A 147 33.17 -0.38 1.36
CA SER A 147 34.60 -0.41 1.02
C SER A 147 35.05 0.65 0.01
N VAL A 148 34.14 1.40 -0.60
CA VAL A 148 34.43 2.45 -1.59
C VAL A 148 34.59 3.82 -0.92
N LEU A 149 34.36 3.90 0.38
CA LEU A 149 34.49 5.13 1.21
C LEU A 149 35.83 5.24 1.96
N LEU A 150 36.86 4.52 1.50
CA LEU A 150 38.23 4.60 2.01
C LEU A 150 39.12 5.38 1.03
#